data_dbd6c35807cc4abe843d27ef78701aaf
#
_entry.id   dbd6c35807cc4abe843d27ef78701aaf
#
_cell.length_a   1.000
_cell.length_b   1.000
_cell.length_c   1.000
_cell.angle_alpha   90.00
_cell.angle_beta   90.00
_cell.angle_gamma   90.00
#
_symmetry.space_group_name_H-M   'P 1'
#
loop_
_entity.id
_entity.type
_entity.pdbx_description
1 polymer ?
#
loop_
_entity_poly.entity_id
_entity_poly.type
_entity_poly.pdbx_seq_one_letter_code
_entity_poly.pdbx_strand_id
1 'polypeptide(L)'
;MFAPTKTWRKWHRKVNLKEKRYAVCSALAASAVPALLMARGHRVENVPEVPLVLDDSCEGTTKTSEAIKILKACGAFDDIERVKASRAVRAGKGKMRNRRYVQRKGPLVVYANDSGMTRAFRNIPGVELCSVDRLGLLSLAPGGHLGRFIIWTKSAFEKLDGVFGTKAQASSSKKGWKLPAHIMTQPDLSRLINSDEIQSVVNAPKTGKTRAHAPLKRNPLKNKAAMDRLNPYAKVAAEMRQRAEAERAKAKAGKKAGARSAVGQKFYEAMLVESEYHRGGDDAELFENYKFWLGEEQVEAKPE
;
A
#
# COMPACT_ATOMS: atom_id res chain seq x y z
N MET A 1 -35.23 -0.68 -24.98
CA MET A 1 -34.39 -0.47 -23.79
C MET A 1 -33.04 -1.11 -24.04
N PHE A 2 -31.94 -0.36 -23.87
CA PHE A 2 -30.59 -0.89 -23.98
C PHE A 2 -30.31 -1.85 -22.83
N ALA A 3 -29.62 -2.96 -23.11
CA ALA A 3 -29.22 -3.94 -22.13
C ALA A 3 -30.33 -4.41 -21.18
N PRO A 4 -31.29 -5.24 -21.65
CA PRO A 4 -32.32 -5.79 -20.79
C PRO A 4 -31.73 -6.53 -19.60
N THR A 5 -32.24 -6.24 -18.40
CA THR A 5 -31.72 -6.69 -17.10
C THR A 5 -32.30 -8.04 -16.66
N LYS A 6 -32.42 -9.00 -17.57
CA LYS A 6 -32.95 -10.31 -17.22
C LYS A 6 -31.95 -11.11 -16.41
N THR A 7 -32.45 -11.78 -15.36
CA THR A 7 -31.61 -12.53 -14.40
C THR A 7 -30.97 -13.78 -15.00
N TRP A 8 -31.52 -14.34 -16.05
CA TRP A 8 -30.99 -15.52 -16.74
C TRP A 8 -29.82 -15.25 -17.68
N ARG A 9 -29.30 -14.00 -17.74
CA ARG A 9 -28.06 -13.70 -18.45
C ARG A 9 -26.95 -14.64 -17.98
N LYS A 10 -26.16 -15.16 -18.90
CA LYS A 10 -24.99 -15.97 -18.59
C LYS A 10 -23.88 -15.07 -17.97
N TRP A 11 -23.84 -15.05 -16.64
CA TRP A 11 -22.91 -14.20 -15.87
C TRP A 11 -21.51 -14.77 -15.84
N HIS A 12 -21.37 -16.11 -15.72
CA HIS A 12 -20.08 -16.75 -15.65
C HIS A 12 -19.52 -17.04 -17.04
N ARG A 13 -18.26 -16.69 -17.24
CA ARG A 13 -17.55 -16.99 -18.47
C ARG A 13 -16.82 -18.33 -18.34
N LYS A 14 -16.70 -19.05 -19.46
CA LYS A 14 -15.90 -20.27 -19.52
C LYS A 14 -14.43 -19.87 -19.57
N VAL A 15 -13.62 -20.39 -18.63
CA VAL A 15 -12.17 -20.20 -18.59
C VAL A 15 -11.51 -21.54 -18.88
N ASN A 16 -10.42 -21.52 -19.64
CA ASN A 16 -9.67 -22.72 -20.00
C ASN A 16 -9.10 -23.42 -18.77
N LEU A 17 -9.09 -24.75 -18.80
CA LEU A 17 -8.62 -25.55 -17.67
C LEU A 17 -7.16 -25.30 -17.31
N LYS A 18 -6.30 -25.12 -18.32
CA LYS A 18 -4.88 -24.79 -18.10
C LYS A 18 -4.68 -23.46 -17.40
N GLU A 19 -5.47 -22.44 -17.79
CA GLU A 19 -5.43 -21.11 -17.15
C GLU A 19 -5.85 -21.18 -15.67
N LYS A 20 -6.93 -21.93 -15.38
CA LYS A 20 -7.38 -22.12 -13.99
C LYS A 20 -6.31 -22.81 -13.14
N ARG A 21 -5.69 -23.84 -13.66
CA ARG A 21 -4.61 -24.56 -12.96
C ARG A 21 -3.39 -23.67 -12.74
N TYR A 22 -2.99 -22.91 -13.75
CA TYR A 22 -1.91 -21.95 -13.64
C TYR A 22 -2.19 -20.88 -12.59
N ALA A 23 -3.40 -20.31 -12.61
CA ALA A 23 -3.82 -19.31 -11.63
C ALA A 23 -3.79 -19.84 -10.19
N VAL A 24 -4.20 -21.10 -9.97
CA VAL A 24 -4.11 -21.73 -8.65
C VAL A 24 -2.68 -21.90 -8.20
N CYS A 25 -1.78 -22.38 -9.07
CA CYS A 25 -0.36 -22.50 -8.76
C CYS A 25 0.29 -21.16 -8.45
N SER A 26 -0.06 -20.12 -9.22
CA SER A 26 0.41 -18.75 -8.98
C SER A 26 -0.09 -18.18 -7.64
N ALA A 27 -1.35 -18.45 -7.29
CA ALA A 27 -1.92 -18.02 -6.01
C ALA A 27 -1.27 -18.73 -4.81
N LEU A 28 -0.94 -20.01 -4.96
CA LEU A 28 -0.19 -20.79 -3.96
C LEU A 28 1.24 -20.24 -3.78
N ALA A 29 1.93 -19.98 -4.87
CA ALA A 29 3.27 -19.40 -4.83
C ALA A 29 3.27 -18.02 -4.15
N ALA A 30 2.28 -17.19 -4.45
CA ALA A 30 2.11 -15.88 -3.82
C ALA A 30 1.84 -15.98 -2.31
N SER A 31 1.20 -17.05 -1.84
CA SER A 31 0.94 -17.27 -0.41
C SER A 31 2.20 -17.62 0.40
N ALA A 32 3.30 -17.96 -0.26
CA ALA A 32 4.60 -18.23 0.37
C ALA A 32 5.49 -16.98 0.51
N VAL A 33 5.06 -15.83 -0.05
CA VAL A 33 5.85 -14.60 -0.03
C VAL A 33 5.33 -13.66 1.05
N PRO A 34 6.09 -13.41 2.15
CA PRO A 34 5.63 -12.58 3.27
C PRO A 34 5.22 -11.15 2.85
N ALA A 35 5.98 -10.55 1.92
CA ALA A 35 5.67 -9.21 1.41
C ALA A 35 4.28 -9.11 0.76
N LEU A 36 3.86 -10.15 0.02
CA LEU A 36 2.53 -10.19 -0.60
C LEU A 36 1.42 -10.42 0.43
N LEU A 37 1.69 -11.17 1.50
CA LEU A 37 0.76 -11.36 2.62
C LEU A 37 0.51 -10.04 3.36
N MET A 38 1.57 -9.31 3.67
CA MET A 38 1.50 -8.00 4.31
C MET A 38 0.82 -6.97 3.40
N ALA A 39 1.15 -6.95 2.11
CA ALA A 39 0.51 -6.06 1.13
C ALA A 39 -1.01 -6.31 1.02
N ARG A 40 -1.44 -7.57 1.16
CA ARG A 40 -2.86 -7.89 1.27
C ARG A 40 -3.49 -7.42 2.58
N GLY A 41 -2.68 -7.21 3.63
CA GLY A 41 -3.08 -6.75 4.94
C GLY A 41 -3.23 -7.85 5.97
N HIS A 42 -2.62 -9.01 5.78
CA HIS A 42 -2.48 -10.02 6.84
C HIS A 42 -1.42 -9.61 7.84
N ARG A 43 -1.64 -9.93 9.12
CA ARG A 43 -0.65 -9.76 10.18
C ARG A 43 0.13 -11.06 10.33
N VAL A 44 1.34 -11.06 9.83
CA VAL A 44 2.25 -12.23 9.85
C VAL A 44 3.58 -11.92 10.52
N GLU A 45 3.68 -10.77 11.17
CA GLU A 45 4.92 -10.28 11.80
C GLU A 45 5.41 -11.22 12.91
N ASN A 46 4.48 -11.78 13.69
CA ASN A 46 4.77 -12.68 14.79
C ASN A 46 4.79 -14.16 14.39
N VAL A 47 4.59 -14.47 13.11
CA VAL A 47 4.65 -15.83 12.60
C VAL A 47 6.11 -16.20 12.33
N PRO A 48 6.61 -17.31 12.90
CA PRO A 48 8.03 -17.66 12.80
C PRO A 48 8.50 -17.91 11.38
N GLU A 49 7.65 -18.48 10.54
CA GLU A 49 8.00 -18.87 9.18
C GLU A 49 6.79 -18.83 8.25
N VAL A 50 7.03 -18.46 6.98
CA VAL A 50 6.02 -18.49 5.92
C VAL A 50 6.62 -19.24 4.74
N PRO A 51 5.95 -20.30 4.24
CA PRO A 51 4.64 -20.84 4.63
C PRO A 51 4.64 -21.52 6.01
N LEU A 52 3.56 -21.30 6.79
CA LEU A 52 3.39 -21.88 8.10
C LEU A 52 2.87 -23.32 7.98
N VAL A 53 3.67 -24.28 8.43
CA VAL A 53 3.33 -25.71 8.42
C VAL A 53 3.21 -26.21 9.87
N LEU A 54 2.06 -26.78 10.18
CA LEU A 54 1.78 -27.39 11.48
C LEU A 54 1.90 -28.91 11.42
N ASP A 55 2.17 -29.51 12.56
CA ASP A 55 2.17 -30.97 12.67
C ASP A 55 0.75 -31.56 12.48
N ASP A 56 0.69 -32.80 12.00
CA ASP A 56 -0.55 -33.50 11.69
C ASP A 56 -1.42 -33.76 12.93
N SER A 57 -0.85 -33.70 14.13
CA SER A 57 -1.62 -33.76 15.41
C SER A 57 -2.73 -32.69 15.47
N CYS A 58 -2.56 -31.58 14.76
CA CYS A 58 -3.58 -30.54 14.65
C CYS A 58 -4.87 -31.00 13.96
N GLU A 59 -4.80 -31.98 13.06
CA GLU A 59 -5.98 -32.54 12.37
C GLU A 59 -6.95 -33.25 13.33
N GLY A 60 -6.43 -33.78 14.45
CA GLY A 60 -7.22 -34.42 15.51
C GLY A 60 -7.91 -33.46 16.48
N THR A 61 -7.70 -32.16 16.36
CA THR A 61 -8.27 -31.16 17.27
C THR A 61 -9.78 -31.03 17.08
N THR A 62 -10.56 -31.25 18.15
CA THR A 62 -12.02 -31.21 18.11
C THR A 62 -12.60 -29.96 18.77
N LYS A 63 -11.88 -29.38 19.75
CA LYS A 63 -12.35 -28.22 20.53
C LYS A 63 -11.81 -26.90 19.99
N THR A 64 -12.67 -25.89 19.93
CA THR A 64 -12.27 -24.51 19.51
C THR A 64 -11.26 -23.86 20.43
N SER A 65 -11.30 -24.19 21.74
CA SER A 65 -10.34 -23.66 22.71
C SER A 65 -8.91 -24.13 22.43
N GLU A 66 -8.75 -25.39 22.01
CA GLU A 66 -7.46 -25.96 21.61
C GLU A 66 -6.97 -25.34 20.30
N ALA A 67 -7.85 -25.20 19.31
CA ALA A 67 -7.55 -24.51 18.06
C ALA A 67 -7.04 -23.08 18.29
N ILE A 68 -7.64 -22.34 19.21
CA ILE A 68 -7.19 -20.98 19.57
C ILE A 68 -5.81 -21.02 20.24
N LYS A 69 -5.53 -22.01 21.11
CA LYS A 69 -4.20 -22.18 21.72
C LYS A 69 -3.13 -22.43 20.67
N ILE A 70 -3.40 -23.30 19.70
CA ILE A 70 -2.50 -23.58 18.58
C ILE A 70 -2.21 -22.30 17.78
N LEU A 71 -3.26 -21.56 17.40
CA LEU A 71 -3.12 -20.32 16.63
C LEU A 71 -2.34 -19.23 17.37
N LYS A 72 -2.49 -19.16 18.71
CA LYS A 72 -1.71 -18.25 19.55
C LYS A 72 -0.24 -18.66 19.61
N ALA A 73 0.03 -19.94 19.81
CA ALA A 73 1.40 -20.47 19.86
C ALA A 73 2.18 -20.22 18.56
N CYS A 74 1.48 -20.27 17.42
CA CYS A 74 2.08 -20.01 16.11
C CYS A 74 2.09 -18.52 15.68
N GLY A 75 1.66 -17.59 16.54
CA GLY A 75 1.57 -16.16 16.19
C GLY A 75 0.50 -15.82 15.13
N ALA A 76 -0.32 -16.79 14.71
CA ALA A 76 -1.34 -16.58 13.69
C ALA A 76 -2.63 -15.94 14.23
N PHE A 77 -2.74 -15.78 15.55
CA PHE A 77 -3.94 -15.25 16.20
C PHE A 77 -4.13 -13.76 15.99
N ASP A 78 -3.06 -13.00 15.78
CA ASP A 78 -3.10 -11.55 15.53
C ASP A 78 -3.90 -11.20 14.27
N ASP A 79 -3.80 -12.05 13.25
CA ASP A 79 -4.61 -11.89 12.03
C ASP A 79 -6.10 -12.12 12.30
N ILE A 80 -6.45 -13.04 13.21
CA ILE A 80 -7.83 -13.28 13.62
C ILE A 80 -8.37 -12.11 14.43
N GLU A 81 -7.57 -11.49 15.29
CA GLU A 81 -7.97 -10.28 16.02
C GLU A 81 -8.24 -9.12 15.05
N ARG A 82 -7.42 -8.95 14.04
CA ARG A 82 -7.67 -8.00 12.95
C ARG A 82 -9.01 -8.27 12.28
N VAL A 83 -9.33 -9.53 11.99
CA VAL A 83 -10.61 -9.91 11.38
C VAL A 83 -11.78 -9.59 12.30
N LYS A 84 -11.67 -9.89 13.59
CA LYS A 84 -12.70 -9.56 14.59
C LYS A 84 -12.96 -8.07 14.67
N ALA A 85 -11.90 -7.27 14.72
CA ALA A 85 -12.00 -5.80 14.76
C ALA A 85 -12.63 -5.22 13.48
N SER A 86 -12.49 -5.89 12.33
CA SER A 86 -13.04 -5.45 11.06
C SER A 86 -14.53 -5.71 10.87
N ARG A 87 -15.18 -6.40 11.80
CA ARG A 87 -16.60 -6.76 11.68
C ARG A 87 -17.48 -5.52 11.82
N ALA A 88 -18.17 -5.17 10.75
CA ALA A 88 -19.07 -4.01 10.71
C ALA A 88 -20.40 -4.34 10.02
N VAL A 89 -21.40 -3.53 10.28
CA VAL A 89 -22.68 -3.64 9.60
C VAL A 89 -22.52 -3.12 8.17
N ARG A 90 -22.96 -3.90 7.19
CA ARG A 90 -22.90 -3.53 5.78
C ARG A 90 -23.71 -2.25 5.50
N ALA A 91 -23.14 -1.34 4.76
CA ALA A 91 -23.88 -0.20 4.23
C ALA A 91 -24.90 -0.64 3.16
N GLY A 92 -26.00 0.09 3.06
CA GLY A 92 -27.02 -0.14 2.05
C GLY A 92 -28.02 -1.27 2.36
N LYS A 93 -28.86 -1.58 1.39
CA LYS A 93 -29.99 -2.54 1.50
C LYS A 93 -29.56 -4.01 1.63
N GLY A 94 -28.31 -4.35 1.41
CA GLY A 94 -27.78 -5.71 1.59
C GLY A 94 -27.97 -6.26 3.01
N LYS A 95 -28.06 -5.37 4.02
CA LYS A 95 -28.39 -5.74 5.42
C LYS A 95 -29.69 -6.52 5.54
N MET A 96 -30.70 -6.12 4.80
CA MET A 96 -32.04 -6.74 4.80
C MET A 96 -32.09 -7.99 3.91
N ARG A 97 -31.04 -8.23 3.10
CA ARG A 97 -30.96 -9.34 2.15
C ARG A 97 -30.00 -10.42 2.63
N ASN A 98 -29.99 -10.74 3.90
CA ASN A 98 -29.15 -11.75 4.56
C ASN A 98 -27.62 -11.50 4.45
N ARG A 99 -27.20 -10.28 4.15
CA ARG A 99 -25.80 -9.86 4.09
C ARG A 99 -25.50 -8.73 5.05
N ARG A 100 -25.95 -8.88 6.29
CA ARG A 100 -25.91 -7.81 7.29
C ARG A 100 -24.48 -7.41 7.68
N TYR A 101 -23.60 -8.37 7.83
CA TYR A 101 -22.25 -8.11 8.30
C TYR A 101 -21.23 -8.22 7.17
N VAL A 102 -20.18 -7.40 7.28
CA VAL A 102 -18.98 -7.44 6.46
C VAL A 102 -17.79 -7.63 7.40
N GLN A 103 -16.87 -8.49 7.04
CA GLN A 103 -15.62 -8.70 7.77
C GLN A 103 -14.49 -9.05 6.82
N ARG A 104 -13.26 -8.83 7.22
CA ARG A 104 -12.08 -9.22 6.48
C ARG A 104 -11.94 -10.74 6.44
N LYS A 105 -11.26 -11.26 5.42
CA LYS A 105 -10.85 -12.66 5.37
C LYS A 105 -9.58 -12.85 6.20
N GLY A 106 -9.56 -13.91 7.00
CA GLY A 106 -8.42 -14.33 7.80
C GLY A 106 -7.63 -15.46 7.14
N PRO A 107 -6.87 -16.23 7.95
CA PRO A 107 -6.08 -17.33 7.44
C PRO A 107 -6.96 -18.44 6.82
N LEU A 108 -6.39 -19.12 5.84
CA LEU A 108 -6.94 -20.34 5.26
C LEU A 108 -6.19 -21.53 5.85
N VAL A 109 -6.88 -22.45 6.50
CA VAL A 109 -6.28 -23.67 7.02
C VAL A 109 -6.50 -24.79 6.01
N VAL A 110 -5.40 -25.39 5.55
CA VAL A 110 -5.43 -26.47 4.58
C VAL A 110 -4.99 -27.76 5.24
N TYR A 111 -5.82 -28.77 5.13
CA TYR A 111 -5.63 -30.07 5.77
C TYR A 111 -5.70 -31.21 4.74
N ALA A 112 -5.10 -32.33 5.09
CA ALA A 112 -5.17 -33.56 4.28
C ALA A 112 -6.38 -34.41 4.63
N ASN A 113 -6.58 -34.67 5.93
CA ASN A 113 -7.66 -35.49 6.45
C ASN A 113 -8.42 -34.71 7.54
N ASP A 114 -9.73 -34.85 7.57
CA ASP A 114 -10.56 -34.22 8.60
C ASP A 114 -10.86 -35.22 9.74
N SER A 115 -10.06 -35.18 10.77
CA SER A 115 -10.28 -35.99 11.99
C SER A 115 -11.05 -35.22 13.08
N GLY A 116 -11.69 -34.08 12.71
CA GLY A 116 -12.43 -33.21 13.65
C GLY A 116 -12.04 -31.73 13.56
N MET A 117 -10.96 -31.43 12.87
CA MET A 117 -10.41 -30.09 12.72
C MET A 117 -11.44 -29.08 12.20
N THR A 118 -12.30 -29.48 11.27
CA THR A 118 -13.33 -28.63 10.71
C THR A 118 -14.28 -28.09 11.78
N ARG A 119 -14.63 -28.89 12.78
CA ARG A 119 -15.49 -28.49 13.91
C ARG A 119 -14.80 -27.49 14.81
N ALA A 120 -13.49 -27.70 15.08
CA ALA A 120 -12.69 -26.86 15.97
C ALA A 120 -12.48 -25.44 15.39
N PHE A 121 -12.18 -25.33 14.10
CA PHE A 121 -11.80 -24.07 13.48
C PHE A 121 -12.96 -23.29 12.85
N ARG A 122 -14.05 -23.93 12.42
CA ARG A 122 -15.15 -23.28 11.68
C ARG A 122 -15.82 -22.11 12.42
N ASN A 123 -15.81 -22.11 13.74
CA ASN A 123 -16.44 -21.04 14.53
C ASN A 123 -15.49 -19.84 14.78
N ILE A 124 -14.24 -19.94 14.39
CA ILE A 124 -13.26 -18.85 14.56
C ILE A 124 -13.48 -17.82 13.45
N PRO A 125 -13.71 -16.53 13.78
CA PRO A 125 -14.02 -15.52 12.78
C PRO A 125 -12.92 -15.36 11.74
N GLY A 126 -13.30 -15.44 10.46
CA GLY A 126 -12.42 -15.23 9.31
C GLY A 126 -11.53 -16.40 8.93
N VAL A 127 -11.45 -17.44 9.75
CA VAL A 127 -10.76 -18.68 9.41
C VAL A 127 -11.63 -19.46 8.42
N GLU A 128 -11.04 -19.89 7.34
CA GLU A 128 -11.65 -20.81 6.39
C GLU A 128 -10.83 -22.09 6.34
N LEU A 129 -11.52 -23.21 6.09
CA LEU A 129 -10.89 -24.52 5.98
C LEU A 129 -11.07 -25.05 4.57
N CYS A 130 -10.07 -25.75 4.07
CA CYS A 130 -10.09 -26.38 2.77
C CYS A 130 -9.26 -27.65 2.78
N SER A 131 -9.81 -28.73 2.23
CA SER A 131 -8.98 -29.90 1.93
C SER A 131 -8.03 -29.59 0.78
N VAL A 132 -6.82 -30.14 0.81
CA VAL A 132 -5.81 -29.95 -0.22
C VAL A 132 -6.30 -30.37 -1.61
N ASP A 133 -7.14 -31.38 -1.69
CA ASP A 133 -7.72 -31.86 -2.96
C ASP A 133 -8.75 -30.90 -3.58
N ARG A 134 -9.34 -30.02 -2.76
CA ARG A 134 -10.37 -29.06 -3.16
C ARG A 134 -9.86 -27.62 -3.23
N LEU A 135 -8.55 -27.42 -3.25
CA LEU A 135 -7.99 -26.09 -3.37
C LEU A 135 -8.48 -25.37 -4.62
N GLY A 136 -9.14 -24.25 -4.40
CA GLY A 136 -9.73 -23.42 -5.45
C GLY A 136 -9.24 -21.99 -5.40
N LEU A 137 -9.24 -21.32 -6.56
CA LEU A 137 -8.81 -19.94 -6.69
C LEU A 137 -9.63 -18.97 -5.82
N LEU A 138 -10.93 -19.24 -5.65
CA LEU A 138 -11.82 -18.40 -4.84
C LEU A 138 -11.45 -18.41 -3.35
N SER A 139 -10.87 -19.51 -2.85
CA SER A 139 -10.37 -19.61 -1.48
C SER A 139 -8.96 -19.01 -1.35
N LEU A 140 -8.09 -19.23 -2.35
CA LEU A 140 -6.69 -18.78 -2.34
C LEU A 140 -6.54 -17.28 -2.64
N ALA A 141 -7.35 -16.76 -3.55
CA ALA A 141 -7.32 -15.36 -3.96
C ALA A 141 -8.72 -14.74 -3.93
N PRO A 142 -9.38 -14.64 -2.76
CA PRO A 142 -10.71 -14.05 -2.66
C PRO A 142 -10.67 -12.59 -3.07
N GLY A 143 -11.65 -12.20 -3.91
CA GLY A 143 -11.72 -10.87 -4.49
C GLY A 143 -10.70 -10.58 -5.60
N GLY A 144 -10.00 -11.62 -6.09
CA GLY A 144 -8.95 -11.46 -7.11
C GLY A 144 -7.59 -10.96 -6.56
N HIS A 145 -7.44 -10.92 -5.24
CA HIS A 145 -6.20 -10.48 -4.60
C HIS A 145 -5.35 -11.67 -4.16
N LEU A 146 -4.10 -11.69 -4.57
CA LEU A 146 -3.08 -12.67 -4.20
C LEU A 146 -2.56 -12.45 -2.78
N GLY A 147 -1.82 -13.43 -2.26
CA GLY A 147 -1.14 -13.30 -0.97
C GLY A 147 -2.04 -13.58 0.23
N ARG A 148 -2.89 -14.60 0.17
CA ARG A 148 -3.65 -15.04 1.34
C ARG A 148 -2.76 -15.80 2.29
N PHE A 149 -2.86 -15.52 3.59
CA PHE A 149 -2.17 -16.28 4.63
C PHE A 149 -2.75 -17.69 4.71
N ILE A 150 -1.91 -18.70 4.52
CA ILE A 150 -2.28 -20.11 4.55
C ILE A 150 -1.52 -20.81 5.67
N ILE A 151 -2.24 -21.62 6.43
CA ILE A 151 -1.71 -22.51 7.46
C ILE A 151 -1.88 -23.94 6.93
N TRP A 152 -0.81 -24.66 6.84
CA TRP A 152 -0.76 -26.01 6.32
C TRP A 152 -0.65 -27.04 7.42
N THR A 153 -1.24 -28.22 7.26
CA THR A 153 -0.80 -29.41 7.97
C THR A 153 0.34 -30.06 7.17
N LYS A 154 1.23 -30.76 7.82
CA LYS A 154 2.39 -31.39 7.21
C LYS A 154 1.99 -32.32 6.06
N SER A 155 1.04 -33.21 6.32
CA SER A 155 0.51 -34.13 5.33
C SER A 155 -0.18 -33.43 4.13
N ALA A 156 -0.84 -32.29 4.36
CA ALA A 156 -1.43 -31.48 3.29
C ALA A 156 -0.34 -30.83 2.43
N PHE A 157 0.72 -30.36 3.04
CA PHE A 157 1.83 -29.74 2.32
C PHE A 157 2.57 -30.76 1.43
N GLU A 158 2.85 -31.95 1.96
CA GLU A 158 3.48 -33.04 1.21
C GLU A 158 2.63 -33.55 0.05
N LYS A 159 1.29 -33.53 0.17
CA LYS A 159 0.38 -33.90 -0.91
C LYS A 159 0.38 -32.94 -2.11
N LEU A 160 0.89 -31.73 -1.98
CA LEU A 160 0.90 -30.75 -3.07
C LEU A 160 1.63 -31.26 -4.31
N ASP A 161 2.73 -31.96 -4.14
CA ASP A 161 3.50 -32.52 -5.24
C ASP A 161 2.69 -33.56 -6.02
N GLY A 162 1.92 -34.37 -5.33
CA GLY A 162 1.01 -35.33 -5.97
C GLY A 162 -0.13 -34.64 -6.73
N VAL A 163 -0.71 -33.57 -6.14
CA VAL A 163 -1.87 -32.87 -6.71
C VAL A 163 -1.49 -32.00 -7.90
N PHE A 164 -0.39 -31.25 -7.83
CA PHE A 164 0.02 -30.30 -8.86
C PHE A 164 1.16 -30.82 -9.74
N GLY A 165 1.87 -31.85 -9.29
CA GLY A 165 3.08 -32.32 -9.90
C GLY A 165 4.28 -31.42 -9.57
N THR A 166 5.44 -31.87 -9.97
CA THR A 166 6.69 -31.13 -9.88
C THR A 166 7.17 -30.72 -11.27
N LYS A 167 8.29 -30.03 -11.34
CA LYS A 167 8.93 -29.69 -12.61
C LYS A 167 9.33 -30.94 -13.40
N ALA A 168 9.75 -32.01 -12.71
CA ALA A 168 10.16 -33.28 -13.32
C ALA A 168 8.99 -34.23 -13.54
N GLN A 169 8.12 -34.38 -12.55
CA GLN A 169 7.03 -35.37 -12.55
C GLN A 169 5.67 -34.71 -12.82
N ALA A 170 4.85 -35.38 -13.61
CA ALA A 170 3.48 -34.97 -13.85
C ALA A 170 2.59 -35.23 -12.61
N SER A 171 1.55 -34.44 -12.46
CA SER A 171 0.54 -34.62 -11.41
C SER A 171 -0.12 -36.02 -11.52
N SER A 172 -0.30 -36.67 -10.37
CA SER A 172 -1.07 -37.92 -10.28
C SER A 172 -2.57 -37.71 -10.45
N SER A 173 -3.08 -36.57 -9.96
CA SER A 173 -4.52 -36.25 -9.96
C SER A 173 -4.98 -35.53 -11.24
N LYS A 174 -4.09 -34.81 -11.92
CA LYS A 174 -4.42 -33.97 -13.08
C LYS A 174 -3.73 -34.48 -14.33
N LYS A 175 -4.41 -35.34 -15.09
CA LYS A 175 -3.86 -35.92 -16.31
C LYS A 175 -3.23 -34.87 -17.24
N GLY A 176 -2.00 -35.11 -17.66
CA GLY A 176 -1.26 -34.25 -18.59
C GLY A 176 -0.85 -32.89 -18.05
N TRP A 177 -0.84 -32.69 -16.72
CA TRP A 177 -0.44 -31.45 -16.09
C TRP A 177 0.94 -31.60 -15.44
N LYS A 178 1.81 -30.67 -15.75
CA LYS A 178 3.08 -30.40 -15.06
C LYS A 178 3.09 -28.95 -14.62
N LEU A 179 3.84 -28.63 -13.57
CA LEU A 179 4.08 -27.23 -13.21
C LEU A 179 4.76 -26.51 -14.37
N PRO A 180 4.32 -25.29 -14.71
CA PRO A 180 4.98 -24.50 -15.74
C PRO A 180 6.41 -24.20 -15.32
N ALA A 181 7.33 -24.34 -16.27
CA ALA A 181 8.71 -23.96 -16.06
C ALA A 181 8.86 -22.42 -16.14
N HIS A 182 9.72 -21.87 -15.31
CA HIS A 182 10.08 -20.47 -15.41
C HIS A 182 10.95 -20.24 -16.66
N ILE A 183 10.73 -19.11 -17.33
CA ILE A 183 11.50 -18.71 -18.51
C ILE A 183 12.88 -18.21 -18.08
N MET A 184 12.91 -17.43 -16.99
CA MET A 184 14.14 -16.87 -16.44
C MET A 184 14.69 -17.82 -15.36
N THR A 185 15.91 -18.30 -15.53
CA THR A 185 16.60 -19.14 -14.54
C THR A 185 17.03 -18.33 -13.32
N GLN A 186 17.32 -17.05 -13.52
CA GLN A 186 17.70 -16.12 -12.46
C GLN A 186 16.64 -15.03 -12.29
N PRO A 187 16.01 -14.90 -11.11
CA PRO A 187 14.98 -13.91 -10.87
C PRO A 187 15.52 -12.49 -10.62
N ASP A 188 16.80 -12.34 -10.32
CA ASP A 188 17.43 -11.05 -10.08
C ASP A 188 17.69 -10.32 -11.41
N LEU A 189 16.76 -9.40 -11.74
CA LEU A 189 16.84 -8.60 -12.96
C LEU A 189 18.04 -7.64 -12.95
N SER A 190 18.39 -7.09 -11.80
CA SER A 190 19.53 -6.17 -11.68
C SER A 190 20.84 -6.87 -12.03
N ARG A 191 21.01 -8.10 -11.57
CA ARG A 191 22.17 -8.91 -11.88
C ARG A 191 22.23 -9.27 -13.37
N LEU A 192 21.08 -9.60 -13.98
CA LEU A 192 21.02 -9.87 -15.41
C LEU A 192 21.36 -8.64 -16.25
N ILE A 193 20.80 -7.48 -15.91
CA ILE A 193 21.05 -6.24 -16.62
C ILE A 193 22.52 -5.82 -16.52
N ASN A 194 23.13 -5.98 -15.35
CA ASN A 194 24.51 -5.59 -15.09
C ASN A 194 25.53 -6.68 -15.48
N SER A 195 25.10 -7.80 -16.05
CA SER A 195 26.01 -8.81 -16.52
C SER A 195 26.81 -8.34 -17.72
N ASP A 196 28.08 -8.76 -17.81
CA ASP A 196 28.99 -8.36 -18.88
C ASP A 196 28.47 -8.74 -20.28
N GLU A 197 27.78 -9.88 -20.37
CA GLU A 197 27.15 -10.35 -21.61
C GLU A 197 26.13 -9.35 -22.17
N ILE A 198 25.29 -8.77 -21.28
CA ILE A 198 24.28 -7.79 -21.69
C ILE A 198 24.90 -6.42 -21.88
N GLN A 199 25.77 -5.99 -20.97
CA GLN A 199 26.39 -4.67 -21.02
C GLN A 199 27.32 -4.49 -22.24
N SER A 200 27.93 -5.56 -22.73
CA SER A 200 28.74 -5.52 -23.95
C SER A 200 27.93 -5.21 -25.22
N VAL A 201 26.64 -5.54 -25.22
CA VAL A 201 25.75 -5.37 -26.38
C VAL A 201 24.87 -4.12 -26.26
N VAL A 202 24.63 -3.66 -25.03
CA VAL A 202 23.77 -2.49 -24.78
C VAL A 202 24.49 -1.21 -25.21
N ASN A 203 23.84 -0.46 -26.08
CA ASN A 203 24.32 0.86 -26.47
C ASN A 203 24.39 1.80 -25.27
N ALA A 204 25.44 2.61 -25.21
CA ALA A 204 25.57 3.67 -24.21
C ALA A 204 24.30 4.55 -24.17
N PRO A 205 23.91 5.02 -22.99
CA PRO A 205 22.75 5.90 -22.86
C PRO A 205 22.92 7.08 -23.81
N LYS A 206 21.95 7.28 -24.68
CA LYS A 206 21.93 8.46 -25.55
C LYS A 206 21.87 9.66 -24.64
N THR A 207 23.00 10.34 -24.48
CA THR A 207 23.04 11.68 -23.89
C THR A 207 22.14 12.54 -24.77
N GLY A 208 20.93 12.75 -24.30
CA GLY A 208 20.00 13.62 -25.00
C GLY A 208 20.73 14.93 -25.27
N LYS A 209 20.82 15.36 -26.52
CA LYS A 209 21.25 16.72 -26.81
C LYS A 209 20.33 17.63 -26.01
N THR A 210 20.83 18.10 -24.88
CA THR A 210 20.16 19.15 -24.13
C THR A 210 20.02 20.29 -25.10
N ARG A 211 18.80 20.63 -25.47
CA ARG A 211 18.57 21.78 -26.32
C ARG A 211 19.27 22.97 -25.69
N ALA A 212 20.18 23.60 -26.41
CA ALA A 212 20.97 24.73 -25.90
C ALA A 212 20.06 25.86 -25.35
N HIS A 213 18.81 25.88 -25.76
CA HIS A 213 17.81 26.83 -25.28
C HIS A 213 16.39 26.22 -25.41
N ALA A 214 15.51 26.61 -24.52
CA ALA A 214 14.10 26.21 -24.59
C ALA A 214 13.46 26.75 -25.88
N PRO A 215 12.54 25.99 -26.51
CA PRO A 215 11.85 26.48 -27.70
C PRO A 215 11.13 27.81 -27.37
N LEU A 216 11.37 28.82 -28.17
CA LEU A 216 10.73 30.12 -28.04
C LEU A 216 9.21 29.96 -28.21
N LYS A 217 8.49 30.19 -27.14
CA LYS A 217 7.02 30.17 -27.16
C LYS A 217 6.52 31.47 -27.80
N ARG A 218 5.51 31.37 -28.66
CA ARG A 218 4.88 32.53 -29.26
C ARG A 218 3.97 33.34 -28.33
N ASN A 219 3.82 32.86 -27.07
CA ASN A 219 3.02 33.53 -26.07
C ASN A 219 3.69 34.85 -25.60
N PRO A 220 3.06 36.02 -25.81
CA PRO A 220 3.60 37.31 -25.42
C PRO A 220 3.90 37.48 -23.95
N LEU A 221 3.17 36.77 -23.08
CA LEU A 221 3.40 36.80 -21.64
C LEU A 221 4.67 36.05 -21.19
N LYS A 222 5.19 35.15 -22.05
CA LYS A 222 6.40 34.37 -21.77
C LYS A 222 7.57 34.73 -22.69
N ASN A 223 7.29 35.31 -23.84
CA ASN A 223 8.29 35.71 -24.84
C ASN A 223 8.30 37.23 -25.02
N LYS A 224 9.36 37.86 -24.51
CA LYS A 224 9.53 39.33 -24.60
C LYS A 224 9.50 39.84 -26.03
N ALA A 225 10.16 39.14 -26.97
CA ALA A 225 10.16 39.54 -28.37
C ALA A 225 8.77 39.49 -29.02
N ALA A 226 7.91 38.56 -28.59
CA ALA A 226 6.51 38.52 -29.03
C ALA A 226 5.68 39.64 -28.39
N MET A 227 5.95 39.97 -27.14
CA MET A 227 5.32 41.12 -26.49
C MET A 227 5.72 42.45 -27.13
N ASP A 228 7.00 42.64 -27.43
CA ASP A 228 7.52 43.86 -28.05
C ASP A 228 6.93 44.10 -29.46
N ARG A 229 6.63 43.02 -30.22
CA ARG A 229 5.93 43.13 -31.50
C ARG A 229 4.47 43.52 -31.35
N LEU A 230 3.78 42.99 -30.32
CA LEU A 230 2.39 43.29 -30.05
C LEU A 230 2.21 44.70 -29.44
N ASN A 231 3.10 45.06 -28.54
CA ASN A 231 3.08 46.33 -27.84
C ASN A 231 4.48 46.91 -27.76
N PRO A 232 4.90 47.76 -28.73
CA PRO A 232 6.23 48.39 -28.71
C PRO A 232 6.50 49.25 -27.46
N TYR A 233 5.44 49.75 -26.81
CA TYR A 233 5.53 50.52 -25.57
C TYR A 233 5.92 49.67 -24.35
N ALA A 234 5.81 48.33 -24.46
CA ALA A 234 6.11 47.42 -23.35
C ALA A 234 7.54 47.57 -22.82
N LYS A 235 8.53 47.87 -23.67
CA LYS A 235 9.91 48.13 -23.28
C LYS A 235 10.02 49.38 -22.42
N VAL A 236 9.44 50.49 -22.89
CA VAL A 236 9.46 51.75 -22.19
C VAL A 236 8.74 51.64 -20.85
N ALA A 237 7.59 50.97 -20.84
CA ALA A 237 6.85 50.71 -19.60
C ALA A 237 7.66 49.85 -18.58
N ALA A 238 8.42 48.87 -19.06
CA ALA A 238 9.27 48.05 -18.19
C ALA A 238 10.44 48.86 -17.61
N GLU A 239 11.08 49.70 -18.41
CA GLU A 239 12.15 50.61 -17.96
C GLU A 239 11.64 51.64 -16.94
N MET A 240 10.48 52.23 -17.21
CA MET A 240 9.84 53.16 -16.27
C MET A 240 9.52 52.48 -14.94
N ARG A 241 9.00 51.24 -14.94
CA ARG A 241 8.77 50.48 -13.72
C ARG A 241 10.07 50.23 -12.98
N GLN A 242 11.12 49.78 -13.64
CA GLN A 242 12.41 49.55 -13.00
C GLN A 242 13.00 50.82 -12.40
N ARG A 243 12.89 51.96 -13.08
CA ARG A 243 13.31 53.25 -12.53
C ARG A 243 12.49 53.64 -11.30
N ALA A 244 11.16 53.51 -11.41
CA ALA A 244 10.29 53.79 -10.28
C ALA A 244 10.51 52.88 -9.07
N GLU A 245 10.79 51.60 -9.31
CA GLU A 245 11.15 50.63 -8.26
C GLU A 245 12.51 50.96 -7.64
N ALA A 246 13.50 51.33 -8.45
CA ALA A 246 14.83 51.76 -7.96
C ALA A 246 14.73 53.06 -7.13
N GLU A 247 13.90 54.03 -7.56
CA GLU A 247 13.63 55.24 -6.80
C GLU A 247 12.93 54.96 -5.48
N ARG A 248 11.92 54.06 -5.50
CA ARG A 248 11.23 53.63 -4.28
C ARG A 248 12.20 52.88 -3.34
N ALA A 249 13.06 52.01 -3.87
CA ALA A 249 14.08 51.34 -3.07
C ALA A 249 15.08 52.32 -2.44
N LYS A 250 15.54 53.32 -3.20
CA LYS A 250 16.40 54.37 -2.69
C LYS A 250 15.71 55.23 -1.63
N ALA A 251 14.45 55.60 -1.86
CA ALA A 251 13.63 56.34 -0.91
C ALA A 251 13.36 55.53 0.39
N LYS A 252 13.20 54.23 0.25
CA LYS A 252 13.05 53.31 1.39
C LYS A 252 14.35 53.10 2.16
N ALA A 253 15.48 53.00 1.46
CA ALA A 253 16.82 52.92 2.08
C ALA A 253 17.24 54.25 2.76
N GLY A 254 16.86 55.39 2.20
CA GLY A 254 17.10 56.70 2.78
C GLY A 254 16.18 57.05 3.97
N LYS A 255 15.04 56.41 4.08
CA LYS A 255 14.24 56.44 5.29
C LYS A 255 14.81 55.42 6.27
N LYS A 256 15.82 55.84 7.06
CA LYS A 256 16.08 55.12 8.33
C LYS A 256 14.70 54.91 8.97
N ALA A 257 14.40 53.67 9.33
CA ALA A 257 13.19 53.41 10.11
C ALA A 257 13.23 54.36 11.31
N GLY A 258 12.46 55.45 11.24
CA GLY A 258 12.43 56.43 12.29
C GLY A 258 12.10 55.67 13.55
N ALA A 259 12.95 55.75 14.56
CA ALA A 259 12.65 55.20 15.86
C ALA A 259 11.23 55.67 16.19
N ARG A 260 10.30 54.73 16.43
CA ARG A 260 8.96 55.05 16.86
C ARG A 260 9.09 56.06 18.01
N SER A 261 8.40 57.17 17.95
CA SER A 261 8.44 58.14 19.04
C SER A 261 8.15 57.40 20.35
N ALA A 262 8.78 57.76 21.45
CA ALA A 262 8.58 57.09 22.74
C ALA A 262 7.11 57.00 23.15
N VAL A 263 6.30 57.97 22.71
CA VAL A 263 4.86 57.95 22.89
C VAL A 263 4.15 56.91 22.03
N GLY A 264 4.55 56.72 20.74
CA GLY A 264 4.02 55.73 19.85
C GLY A 264 4.40 54.30 20.25
N GLN A 265 5.57 54.15 20.89
CA GLN A 265 6.04 52.89 21.42
C GLN A 265 5.23 52.44 22.65
N LYS A 266 5.00 53.38 23.59
CA LYS A 266 4.14 53.15 24.77
C LYS A 266 2.70 52.83 24.38
N PHE A 267 2.17 53.54 23.38
CA PHE A 267 0.80 53.27 22.86
C PHE A 267 0.72 51.87 22.25
N TYR A 268 1.71 51.46 21.49
CA TYR A 268 1.75 50.13 20.89
C TYR A 268 1.90 49.02 21.94
N GLU A 269 2.72 49.22 22.95
CA GLU A 269 2.87 48.31 24.09
C GLU A 269 1.58 48.19 24.89
N ALA A 270 0.91 49.32 25.17
CA ALA A 270 -0.41 49.33 25.83
C ALA A 270 -1.47 48.58 25.01
N MET A 271 -1.49 48.78 23.70
CA MET A 271 -2.42 48.10 22.81
C MET A 271 -2.16 46.57 22.74
N LEU A 272 -0.92 46.14 22.88
CA LEU A 272 -0.56 44.71 22.97
C LEU A 272 -0.99 44.10 24.31
N VAL A 273 -0.92 44.88 25.40
CA VAL A 273 -1.32 44.43 26.75
C VAL A 273 -2.85 44.30 26.86
N GLU A 274 -3.60 45.23 26.21
CA GLU A 274 -5.06 45.25 26.23
C GLU A 274 -5.70 44.35 25.16
N SER A 275 -4.93 43.81 24.21
CA SER A 275 -5.47 42.91 23.20
C SER A 275 -5.71 41.53 23.80
N GLU A 276 -6.82 40.89 23.44
CA GLU A 276 -7.14 39.51 23.82
C GLU A 276 -6.09 38.49 23.32
N TYR A 277 -5.22 38.92 22.41
CA TYR A 277 -4.03 38.17 21.96
C TYR A 277 -2.83 38.44 22.88
N HIS A 278 -2.94 38.02 24.12
CA HIS A 278 -1.82 38.03 25.03
C HIS A 278 -0.84 36.93 24.64
N ARG A 279 0.35 37.29 24.16
CA ARG A 279 1.51 36.36 24.08
C ARG A 279 2.04 36.12 25.50
N GLY A 280 1.24 35.52 26.36
CA GLY A 280 1.59 35.29 27.74
C GLY A 280 1.08 33.95 28.25
N GLY A 281 1.96 33.05 28.59
CA GLY A 281 1.74 31.85 29.37
C GLY A 281 1.18 30.65 28.60
N ASP A 282 -0.06 30.67 28.19
CA ASP A 282 -0.71 29.47 27.65
C ASP A 282 -0.40 29.17 26.17
N ASP A 283 -0.06 30.23 25.40
CA ASP A 283 0.31 30.06 23.98
C ASP A 283 1.75 29.52 23.81
N ALA A 284 2.61 29.66 24.81
CA ALA A 284 3.96 29.10 24.76
C ALA A 284 3.90 27.56 24.82
N GLU A 285 3.06 26.99 25.69
CA GLU A 285 2.85 25.55 25.77
C GLU A 285 2.17 24.99 24.50
N LEU A 286 1.22 25.75 23.93
CA LEU A 286 0.60 25.40 22.66
C LEU A 286 1.61 25.42 21.50
N PHE A 287 2.55 26.36 21.51
CA PHE A 287 3.57 26.50 20.48
C PHE A 287 4.67 25.44 20.63
N GLU A 288 5.03 25.05 21.85
CA GLU A 288 5.93 23.91 22.10
C GLU A 288 5.28 22.58 21.72
N ASN A 289 4.02 22.38 22.03
CA ASN A 289 3.26 21.24 21.58
C ASN A 289 3.15 21.20 20.03
N TYR A 290 3.03 22.36 19.38
CA TYR A 290 2.98 22.43 17.92
C TYR A 290 4.33 22.08 17.29
N LYS A 291 5.46 22.46 17.88
CA LYS A 291 6.81 22.04 17.47
C LYS A 291 7.03 20.54 17.61
N PHE A 292 6.49 19.94 18.68
CA PHE A 292 6.51 18.49 18.87
C PHE A 292 5.76 17.76 17.75
N TRP A 293 4.62 18.30 17.33
CA TRP A 293 3.82 17.75 16.23
C TRP A 293 4.50 17.88 14.86
N LEU A 294 5.34 18.88 14.68
CA LEU A 294 6.13 19.11 13.46
C LEU A 294 7.43 18.32 13.41
N GLY A 295 7.79 17.57 14.46
CA GLY A 295 9.00 16.76 14.49
C GLY A 295 10.29 17.58 14.66
N GLU A 296 10.22 18.82 15.11
CA GLU A 296 11.39 19.60 15.49
C GLU A 296 11.89 19.13 16.88
N GLU A 297 13.17 18.75 16.96
CA GLU A 297 13.79 18.17 18.17
C GLU A 297 13.60 19.07 19.40
N GLN A 298 13.30 18.44 20.52
CA GLN A 298 13.23 19.10 21.83
C GLN A 298 14.61 19.69 22.17
N VAL A 299 14.68 20.98 22.31
CA VAL A 299 15.83 21.63 22.95
C VAL A 299 15.78 21.26 24.42
N GLU A 300 16.73 20.42 24.85
CA GLU A 300 16.89 20.05 26.26
C GLU A 300 16.91 21.29 27.15
N ALA A 301 15.95 21.39 28.05
CA ALA A 301 15.97 22.38 29.12
C ALA A 301 17.18 22.09 30.01
N LYS A 302 18.13 22.99 30.09
CA LYS A 302 19.23 22.92 31.06
C LYS A 302 18.62 22.96 32.47
N PRO A 303 18.96 22.00 33.33
CA PRO A 303 18.58 22.11 34.75
C PRO A 303 19.32 23.27 35.38
N GLU A 304 18.62 24.13 36.14
CA GLU A 304 19.16 25.06 37.06
C GLU A 304 19.84 24.38 38.27
#